data_c798deabda77f6b1fdfa01a1a36b6625
#
_entry.id   c798deabda77f6b1fdfa01a1a36b6625
#
_cell.length_a   1.000
_cell.length_b   1.000
_cell.length_c   1.000
_cell.angle_alpha   90.00
_cell.angle_beta   90.00
_cell.angle_gamma   90.00
#
_symmetry.space_group_name_H-M   'P 1'
#
loop_
_entity.id
_entity.type
_entity.pdbx_description
1 polymer ?
#
loop_
_entity_poly.entity_id
_entity_poly.type
_entity_poly.pdbx_seq_one_letter_code
_entity_poly.pdbx_strand_id
1 'polypeptide(L)'
;MKIKAVKFRKDGFYTQPFVMGGEDGAEKYDKNIRYRGSLQNYLIDTGDEVILVDTGIPAGTPEEVPDENSPIFTGKDICSYMDAFKALGYKPEQVTKILLTHRHSDHSGELRSFPNAKIYVNEDEVSADELQGLGNIVPVKFTDGAYHNFPASQKIAEGIYLIKAKGHTNGNSIIIVENDGLFYMLHGDITYVDEALYENKQSVVFDDLPAARETLDRVREFVSNNPTVYCGTHTPQGYENLEAKRVIDLDNPVPTVLAEVDFSEMKATGKYVCSICGYVYDPAEHDGAAFEDLPDDWKCPRCKQGKDKFNPA
;
A
#
# COMPACT_ATOMS: atom_id res chain seq x y z
N MET A 1 11.85 13.64 14.99
CA MET A 1 11.61 13.36 13.54
C MET A 1 10.24 13.89 13.15
N LYS A 2 10.00 14.18 11.85
CA LYS A 2 8.68 14.50 11.32
C LYS A 2 8.24 13.36 10.43
N ILE A 3 7.04 12.82 10.66
CA ILE A 3 6.45 11.80 9.81
C ILE A 3 5.25 12.44 9.11
N LYS A 4 5.12 12.25 7.81
CA LYS A 4 4.06 12.83 6.98
C LYS A 4 3.46 11.77 6.07
N ALA A 5 2.15 11.85 5.83
CA ALA A 5 1.49 11.02 4.82
C ALA A 5 1.57 11.67 3.43
N VAL A 6 1.97 10.91 2.44
CA VAL A 6 1.87 11.24 1.01
C VAL A 6 0.55 10.67 0.51
N LYS A 7 -0.49 11.49 0.43
CA LYS A 7 -1.87 11.07 0.12
C LYS A 7 -2.14 11.26 -1.36
N PHE A 8 -2.47 10.20 -2.10
CA PHE A 8 -2.67 10.29 -3.55
C PHE A 8 -4.02 9.73 -4.04
N ARG A 9 -4.73 8.87 -3.25
CA ARG A 9 -6.11 8.47 -3.51
C ARG A 9 -6.99 8.60 -2.26
N LYS A 10 -8.29 8.84 -2.46
CA LYS A 10 -9.31 8.99 -1.42
C LYS A 10 -10.67 8.44 -1.87
N ASP A 11 -11.60 8.38 -0.95
CA ASP A 11 -12.99 7.99 -1.21
C ASP A 11 -13.12 6.60 -1.85
N GLY A 12 -12.18 5.69 -1.52
CA GLY A 12 -12.22 4.29 -1.87
C GLY A 12 -13.00 3.45 -0.85
N PHE A 13 -13.07 2.15 -1.12
CA PHE A 13 -13.63 1.19 -0.17
C PHE A 13 -12.97 -0.19 -0.27
N TYR A 14 -13.06 -0.93 0.83
CA TYR A 14 -12.71 -2.35 0.93
C TYR A 14 -13.88 -3.08 1.59
N THR A 15 -14.38 -4.15 0.98
CA THR A 15 -15.49 -4.93 1.54
C THR A 15 -15.04 -5.77 2.73
N GLN A 16 -15.95 -6.06 3.66
CA GLN A 16 -15.65 -6.90 4.82
C GLN A 16 -15.10 -8.28 4.42
N PRO A 17 -15.67 -9.01 3.42
CA PRO A 17 -15.08 -10.25 2.90
C PRO A 17 -13.62 -10.11 2.49
N PHE A 18 -13.24 -9.00 1.84
CA PHE A 18 -11.88 -8.76 1.38
C PHE A 18 -10.90 -8.56 2.55
N VAL A 19 -11.27 -7.74 3.52
CA VAL A 19 -10.35 -7.37 4.61
C VAL A 19 -10.27 -8.37 5.75
N MET A 20 -11.26 -9.29 5.88
CA MET A 20 -11.37 -10.22 7.01
C MET A 20 -11.53 -11.69 6.62
N GLY A 21 -11.74 -12.00 5.34
CA GLY A 21 -12.12 -13.34 4.88
C GLY A 21 -10.97 -14.33 4.68
N GLY A 22 -9.73 -13.96 5.00
CA GLY A 22 -8.55 -14.77 4.64
C GLY A 22 -8.48 -16.12 5.33
N GLU A 23 -8.86 -16.22 6.60
CA GLU A 23 -8.82 -17.48 7.37
C GLU A 23 -10.18 -18.18 7.43
N ASP A 24 -11.21 -17.40 7.64
CA ASP A 24 -12.56 -17.93 7.92
C ASP A 24 -13.36 -18.26 6.65
N GLY A 25 -12.93 -17.75 5.51
CA GLY A 25 -13.66 -17.76 4.24
C GLY A 25 -14.48 -16.48 4.03
N ALA A 26 -14.33 -15.87 2.85
CA ALA A 26 -14.96 -14.61 2.50
C ALA A 26 -16.49 -14.66 2.56
N GLU A 27 -17.09 -15.82 2.32
CA GLU A 27 -18.54 -16.06 2.34
C GLU A 27 -19.19 -15.89 3.72
N LYS A 28 -18.40 -15.84 4.79
CA LYS A 28 -18.89 -15.62 6.16
C LYS A 28 -19.15 -14.15 6.51
N TYR A 29 -18.75 -13.24 5.62
CA TYR A 29 -18.78 -11.81 5.84
C TYR A 29 -19.80 -11.12 4.91
N ASP A 30 -20.30 -9.96 5.35
CA ASP A 30 -21.29 -9.21 4.57
C ASP A 30 -20.60 -8.33 3.51
N LYS A 31 -20.81 -8.64 2.24
CA LYS A 31 -20.27 -7.87 1.10
C LYS A 31 -20.79 -6.43 1.02
N ASN A 32 -21.89 -6.10 1.71
CA ASN A 32 -22.44 -4.75 1.74
C ASN A 32 -21.77 -3.86 2.79
N ILE A 33 -21.03 -4.45 3.73
CA ILE A 33 -20.19 -3.68 4.64
C ILE A 33 -18.93 -3.27 3.91
N ARG A 34 -18.75 -1.97 3.75
CA ARG A 34 -17.61 -1.34 3.06
C ARG A 34 -16.90 -0.40 4.00
N TYR A 35 -15.64 -0.67 4.27
CA TYR A 35 -14.77 0.19 5.06
C TYR A 35 -14.17 1.27 4.16
N ARG A 36 -13.90 2.46 4.71
CA ARG A 36 -13.29 3.56 3.96
C ARG A 36 -11.91 3.17 3.43
N GLY A 37 -11.70 3.41 2.14
CA GLY A 37 -10.43 3.18 1.44
C GLY A 37 -9.75 4.50 1.05
N SER A 38 -8.43 4.44 0.98
CA SER A 38 -7.55 5.48 0.45
C SER A 38 -6.23 4.86 0.02
N LEU A 39 -5.38 5.61 -0.68
CA LEU A 39 -3.98 5.24 -0.82
C LEU A 39 -3.07 6.38 -0.35
N GLN A 40 -2.20 6.06 0.57
CA GLN A 40 -1.13 6.91 1.07
C GLN A 40 0.11 6.08 1.41
N ASN A 41 1.27 6.67 1.25
CA ASN A 41 2.51 6.16 1.82
C ASN A 41 3.11 7.22 2.76
N TYR A 42 4.32 7.00 3.26
CA TYR A 42 4.84 7.85 4.32
C TYR A 42 6.21 8.41 4.00
N LEU A 43 6.48 9.59 4.55
CA LEU A 43 7.76 10.27 4.52
C LEU A 43 8.24 10.51 5.94
N ILE A 44 9.51 10.21 6.20
CA ILE A 44 10.20 10.46 7.47
C ILE A 44 11.29 11.50 7.20
N ASP A 45 11.20 12.66 7.83
CA ASP A 45 12.23 13.70 7.84
C ASP A 45 12.92 13.68 9.21
N THR A 46 14.16 13.22 9.23
CA THR A 46 14.98 13.17 10.44
C THR A 46 15.65 14.49 10.79
N GLY A 47 15.62 15.45 9.85
CA GLY A 47 16.40 16.68 9.87
C GLY A 47 17.68 16.57 9.05
N ASP A 48 18.33 15.39 9.06
CA ASP A 48 19.54 15.12 8.30
C ASP A 48 19.27 14.37 6.99
N GLU A 49 18.20 13.55 6.98
CA GLU A 49 17.81 12.71 5.84
C GLU A 49 16.30 12.79 5.58
N VAL A 50 15.92 12.62 4.31
CA VAL A 50 14.55 12.38 3.88
C VAL A 50 14.43 10.93 3.43
N ILE A 51 13.57 10.17 4.11
CA ILE A 51 13.36 8.74 3.90
C ILE A 51 11.90 8.53 3.49
N LEU A 52 11.67 7.76 2.44
CA LEU A 52 10.31 7.32 2.08
C LEU A 52 10.05 5.91 2.61
N VAL A 53 8.81 5.65 2.96
CA VAL A 53 8.26 4.33 3.17
C VAL A 53 7.24 4.12 2.07
N ASP A 54 7.59 3.28 1.11
CA ASP A 54 6.90 3.03 -0.15
C ASP A 54 6.81 4.25 -1.09
N THR A 55 6.38 4.04 -2.34
CA THR A 55 6.41 5.06 -3.40
C THR A 55 5.17 5.09 -4.28
N GLY A 56 4.03 4.67 -3.76
CA GLY A 56 2.74 4.77 -4.44
C GLY A 56 2.58 3.91 -5.69
N ILE A 57 1.55 4.25 -6.44
CA ILE A 57 1.23 3.62 -7.73
C ILE A 57 2.04 4.24 -8.87
N PRO A 58 2.29 3.50 -9.98
CA PRO A 58 2.93 4.04 -11.17
C PRO A 58 2.16 5.25 -11.74
N ALA A 59 2.89 6.24 -12.22
CA ALA A 59 2.27 7.38 -12.91
C ALA A 59 1.40 6.93 -14.09
N GLY A 60 0.21 7.51 -14.19
CA GLY A 60 -0.75 7.18 -15.24
C GLY A 60 -1.54 5.91 -14.99
N THR A 61 -1.45 5.29 -13.82
CA THR A 61 -2.39 4.25 -13.40
C THR A 61 -3.78 4.87 -13.27
N PRO A 62 -4.78 4.42 -14.07
CA PRO A 62 -6.08 5.06 -14.04
C PRO A 62 -6.87 4.73 -12.80
N GLU A 63 -7.92 5.52 -12.57
CA GLU A 63 -8.92 5.19 -11.58
C GLU A 63 -9.70 3.95 -12.03
N GLU A 64 -9.97 3.08 -11.07
CA GLU A 64 -10.87 1.95 -11.25
C GLU A 64 -12.32 2.46 -11.34
N VAL A 65 -13.17 1.73 -12.03
CA VAL A 65 -14.62 1.99 -12.04
C VAL A 65 -15.31 0.86 -11.32
N PRO A 66 -15.55 0.99 -10.01
CA PRO A 66 -16.18 -0.08 -9.23
C PRO A 66 -17.69 -0.15 -9.50
N ASP A 67 -18.24 -1.34 -9.31
CA ASP A 67 -19.66 -1.61 -9.24
C ASP A 67 -20.06 -2.19 -7.85
N GLU A 68 -21.33 -2.51 -7.69
CA GLU A 68 -21.85 -3.07 -6.43
C GLU A 68 -21.26 -4.43 -6.04
N ASN A 69 -20.60 -5.13 -6.98
CA ASN A 69 -19.96 -6.43 -6.77
C ASN A 69 -18.45 -6.32 -6.60
N SER A 70 -17.87 -5.15 -6.83
CA SER A 70 -16.44 -4.92 -6.67
C SER A 70 -16.03 -5.14 -5.22
N PRO A 71 -15.04 -6.00 -4.94
CA PRO A 71 -14.58 -6.26 -3.58
C PRO A 71 -13.78 -5.09 -3.00
N ILE A 72 -13.16 -4.31 -3.86
CA ILE A 72 -12.32 -3.16 -3.52
C ILE A 72 -12.50 -2.03 -4.53
N PHE A 73 -12.23 -0.84 -4.08
CA PHE A 73 -11.97 0.35 -4.88
C PHE A 73 -10.89 1.15 -4.17
N THR A 74 -9.74 1.30 -4.80
CA THR A 74 -8.59 1.97 -4.18
C THR A 74 -8.78 3.48 -4.01
N GLY A 75 -9.81 4.03 -4.66
CA GLY A 75 -10.24 5.42 -4.51
C GLY A 75 -10.01 6.28 -5.75
N LYS A 76 -10.58 7.49 -5.69
CA LYS A 76 -10.40 8.53 -6.70
C LYS A 76 -9.06 9.22 -6.52
N ASP A 77 -8.43 9.63 -7.61
CA ASP A 77 -7.17 10.36 -7.56
C ASP A 77 -7.34 11.73 -6.86
N ILE A 78 -6.50 12.00 -5.89
CA ILE A 78 -6.27 13.37 -5.39
C ILE A 78 -5.33 14.06 -6.37
N CYS A 79 -4.23 13.39 -6.69
CA CYS A 79 -3.21 13.79 -7.67
C CYS A 79 -2.25 12.60 -7.87
N SER A 80 -1.26 12.73 -8.77
CA SER A 80 -0.20 11.73 -8.88
C SER A 80 0.59 11.61 -7.57
N TYR A 81 1.19 10.42 -7.31
CA TYR A 81 2.06 10.24 -6.16
C TYR A 81 3.18 11.30 -6.09
N MET A 82 3.80 11.60 -7.22
CA MET A 82 4.89 12.58 -7.28
C MET A 82 4.43 14.01 -6.98
N ASP A 83 3.20 14.39 -7.36
CA ASP A 83 2.64 15.69 -7.01
C ASP A 83 2.27 15.76 -5.53
N ALA A 84 1.70 14.70 -4.97
CA ALA A 84 1.45 14.57 -3.54
C ALA A 84 2.75 14.70 -2.71
N PHE A 85 3.81 14.02 -3.15
CA PHE A 85 5.13 14.11 -2.52
C PHE A 85 5.69 15.54 -2.58
N LYS A 86 5.69 16.18 -3.76
CA LYS A 86 6.19 17.56 -3.94
C LYS A 86 5.38 18.58 -3.14
N ALA A 87 4.08 18.37 -2.98
CA ALA A 87 3.21 19.23 -2.18
C ALA A 87 3.60 19.26 -0.69
N LEU A 88 4.32 18.25 -0.20
CA LEU A 88 4.90 18.24 1.15
C LEU A 88 6.12 19.16 1.31
N GLY A 89 6.60 19.77 0.21
CA GLY A 89 7.72 20.72 0.20
C GLY A 89 9.08 20.07 -0.03
N TYR A 90 9.15 18.82 -0.49
CA TYR A 90 10.40 18.10 -0.76
C TYR A 90 10.62 17.94 -2.27
N LYS A 91 11.90 17.70 -2.63
CA LYS A 91 12.33 17.38 -4.00
C LYS A 91 12.79 15.92 -4.06
N PRO A 92 12.62 15.22 -5.19
CA PRO A 92 13.05 13.82 -5.35
C PRO A 92 14.53 13.59 -5.03
N GLU A 93 15.39 14.56 -5.36
CA GLU A 93 16.83 14.50 -5.14
C GLU A 93 17.24 14.54 -3.66
N GLN A 94 16.35 14.97 -2.77
CA GLN A 94 16.56 15.02 -1.31
C GLN A 94 16.33 13.66 -0.66
N VAL A 95 15.62 12.75 -1.32
CA VAL A 95 15.34 11.41 -0.78
C VAL A 95 16.62 10.58 -0.84
N THR A 96 17.10 10.16 0.33
CA THR A 96 18.34 9.37 0.45
C THR A 96 18.08 7.88 0.58
N LYS A 97 16.92 7.51 1.12
CA LYS A 97 16.50 6.13 1.34
C LYS A 97 15.02 5.95 1.00
N ILE A 98 14.70 4.78 0.47
CA ILE A 98 13.34 4.26 0.37
C ILE A 98 13.34 2.94 1.14
N LEU A 99 12.43 2.81 2.10
CA LEU A 99 12.17 1.58 2.83
C LEU A 99 10.93 0.95 2.22
N LEU A 100 11.12 -0.10 1.44
CA LEU A 100 10.04 -0.76 0.74
C LEU A 100 9.44 -1.84 1.64
N THR A 101 8.14 -1.74 1.93
CA THR A 101 7.44 -2.74 2.73
C THR A 101 7.35 -4.06 1.97
N HIS A 102 6.96 -4.01 0.69
CA HIS A 102 6.87 -5.16 -0.21
C HIS A 102 6.76 -4.72 -1.68
N ARG A 103 6.75 -5.71 -2.61
CA ARG A 103 6.87 -5.50 -4.05
C ARG A 103 5.63 -4.94 -4.77
N HIS A 104 4.43 -5.01 -4.22
CA HIS A 104 3.21 -4.65 -4.96
C HIS A 104 3.28 -3.23 -5.54
N SER A 105 2.63 -3.05 -6.69
CA SER A 105 2.80 -1.87 -7.54
C SER A 105 2.32 -0.56 -6.89
N ASP A 106 1.42 -0.62 -5.94
CA ASP A 106 0.93 0.51 -5.16
C ASP A 106 1.85 0.92 -4.00
N HIS A 107 2.93 0.16 -3.79
CA HIS A 107 4.03 0.46 -2.88
C HIS A 107 5.33 0.77 -3.62
N SER A 108 5.53 0.21 -4.81
CA SER A 108 6.79 0.26 -5.57
C SER A 108 6.72 1.10 -6.85
N GLY A 109 5.59 1.75 -7.13
CA GLY A 109 5.30 2.33 -8.45
C GLY A 109 6.26 3.42 -8.90
N GLU A 110 6.71 4.29 -7.99
CA GLU A 110 7.56 5.45 -8.31
C GLU A 110 9.02 5.30 -7.83
N LEU A 111 9.50 4.08 -7.57
CA LEU A 111 10.89 3.84 -7.12
C LEU A 111 11.94 4.52 -8.02
N ARG A 112 11.68 4.58 -9.33
CA ARG A 112 12.59 5.16 -10.35
C ARG A 112 12.60 6.68 -10.36
N SER A 113 11.64 7.32 -9.68
CA SER A 113 11.51 8.79 -9.63
C SER A 113 12.45 9.45 -8.61
N PHE A 114 13.21 8.66 -7.82
CA PHE A 114 14.09 9.13 -6.75
C PHE A 114 15.56 8.79 -7.05
N PRO A 115 16.27 9.63 -7.81
CA PRO A 115 17.57 9.28 -8.40
C PRO A 115 18.69 9.04 -7.39
N ASN A 116 18.61 9.64 -6.19
CA ASN A 116 19.65 9.55 -5.17
C ASN A 116 19.34 8.51 -4.07
N ALA A 117 18.13 7.96 -4.07
CA ALA A 117 17.69 7.06 -3.02
C ALA A 117 18.33 5.67 -3.14
N LYS A 118 18.72 5.08 -2.01
CA LYS A 118 18.97 3.65 -1.88
C LYS A 118 17.66 2.97 -1.46
N ILE A 119 17.31 1.87 -2.12
CA ILE A 119 16.07 1.13 -1.88
C ILE A 119 16.37 -0.06 -0.97
N TYR A 120 15.98 0.04 0.30
CA TYR A 120 16.10 -1.02 1.28
C TYR A 120 14.85 -1.90 1.20
N VAL A 121 15.04 -3.16 0.88
CA VAL A 121 13.95 -4.13 0.71
C VAL A 121 14.42 -5.49 1.24
N ASN A 122 13.49 -6.27 1.81
CA ASN A 122 13.75 -7.64 2.20
C ASN A 122 14.39 -8.43 1.03
N GLU A 123 15.44 -9.20 1.29
CA GLU A 123 16.12 -9.98 0.26
C GLU A 123 15.18 -10.94 -0.50
N ASP A 124 14.10 -11.39 0.15
CA ASP A 124 13.09 -12.28 -0.45
C ASP A 124 12.24 -11.58 -1.54
N GLU A 125 12.24 -10.22 -1.62
CA GLU A 125 11.54 -9.43 -2.66
C GLU A 125 12.42 -9.05 -3.86
N VAL A 126 13.75 -9.14 -3.76
CA VAL A 126 14.68 -8.57 -4.76
C VAL A 126 14.50 -9.13 -6.16
N SER A 127 14.01 -10.38 -6.28
CA SER A 127 13.74 -11.01 -7.56
C SER A 127 12.41 -10.62 -8.22
N ALA A 128 11.59 -9.80 -7.56
CA ALA A 128 10.29 -9.38 -8.08
C ALA A 128 10.43 -8.54 -9.35
N ASP A 129 9.48 -8.66 -10.26
CA ASP A 129 9.50 -7.98 -11.57
C ASP A 129 9.47 -6.46 -11.43
N GLU A 130 8.80 -5.93 -10.41
CA GLU A 130 8.70 -4.50 -10.09
C GLU A 130 10.07 -3.88 -9.79
N LEU A 131 11.00 -4.69 -9.27
CA LEU A 131 12.34 -4.27 -8.88
C LEU A 131 13.41 -4.50 -9.97
N GLN A 132 13.06 -5.15 -11.06
CA GLN A 132 14.02 -5.47 -12.12
C GLN A 132 14.58 -4.20 -12.77
N GLY A 133 15.91 -4.22 -13.03
CA GLY A 133 16.63 -3.10 -13.65
C GLY A 133 16.95 -1.91 -12.73
N LEU A 134 16.60 -1.97 -11.43
CA LEU A 134 17.02 -0.99 -10.43
C LEU A 134 18.45 -1.32 -9.97
N GLY A 135 19.36 -0.33 -10.08
CA GLY A 135 20.78 -0.49 -9.69
C GLY A 135 21.11 -0.09 -8.26
N ASN A 136 20.14 0.43 -7.51
CA ASN A 136 20.30 1.03 -6.19
C ASN A 136 19.61 0.24 -5.07
N ILE A 137 19.29 -1.03 -5.30
CA ILE A 137 18.69 -1.93 -4.31
C ILE A 137 19.72 -2.33 -3.24
N VAL A 138 19.30 -2.28 -2.00
CA VAL A 138 20.01 -2.78 -0.82
C VAL A 138 19.21 -3.92 -0.21
N PRO A 139 19.56 -5.19 -0.48
CA PRO A 139 18.88 -6.33 0.12
C PRO A 139 19.07 -6.35 1.63
N VAL A 140 17.97 -6.42 2.38
CA VAL A 140 17.97 -6.46 3.84
C VAL A 140 17.88 -7.90 4.32
N LYS A 141 18.81 -8.32 5.18
CA LYS A 141 18.94 -9.70 5.72
C LYS A 141 18.50 -9.83 7.17
N PHE A 142 18.08 -8.72 7.80
CA PHE A 142 17.60 -8.68 9.19
C PHE A 142 18.59 -9.29 10.21
N THR A 143 19.83 -8.82 10.17
CA THR A 143 20.94 -9.39 10.97
C THR A 143 21.09 -8.79 12.36
N ASP A 144 20.28 -7.78 12.73
CA ASP A 144 20.41 -7.12 14.05
C ASP A 144 19.66 -7.88 15.17
N GLY A 145 19.01 -8.99 14.82
CA GLY A 145 18.32 -9.86 15.78
C GLY A 145 16.91 -9.39 16.11
N ALA A 146 16.46 -9.74 17.31
CA ALA A 146 15.10 -9.43 17.75
C ALA A 146 14.92 -7.93 18.04
N TYR A 147 13.72 -7.43 17.71
CA TYR A 147 13.25 -6.11 18.11
C TYR A 147 11.91 -6.27 18.84
N HIS A 148 11.92 -6.00 20.16
CA HIS A 148 10.79 -6.35 21.03
C HIS A 148 10.37 -7.82 20.86
N ASN A 149 9.12 -8.08 20.48
CA ASN A 149 8.58 -9.43 20.25
C ASN A 149 8.74 -9.92 18.79
N PHE A 150 9.32 -9.11 17.90
CA PHE A 150 9.66 -9.53 16.55
C PHE A 150 11.03 -10.20 16.52
N PRO A 151 11.17 -11.40 15.92
CA PRO A 151 12.41 -12.17 16.01
C PRO A 151 13.56 -11.65 15.15
N ALA A 152 13.25 -10.84 14.11
CA ALA A 152 14.24 -10.41 13.13
C ALA A 152 14.01 -8.94 12.70
N SER A 153 15.07 -8.15 12.80
CA SER A 153 15.05 -6.71 12.50
C SER A 153 16.34 -6.24 11.84
N GLN A 154 16.27 -5.05 11.26
CA GLN A 154 17.41 -4.29 10.76
C GLN A 154 17.27 -2.83 11.13
N LYS A 155 18.21 -2.28 11.90
CA LYS A 155 18.29 -0.83 12.16
C LYS A 155 18.74 -0.11 10.88
N ILE A 156 17.95 0.84 10.42
CA ILE A 156 18.23 1.63 9.21
C ILE A 156 18.84 2.98 9.55
N ALA A 157 18.34 3.59 10.61
CA ALA A 157 18.85 4.84 11.18
C ALA A 157 18.52 4.88 12.67
N GLU A 158 18.91 5.94 13.37
CA GLU A 158 18.56 6.10 14.78
C GLU A 158 17.04 6.18 14.95
N GLY A 159 16.48 5.25 15.75
CA GLY A 159 15.03 5.14 15.97
C GLY A 159 14.23 4.68 14.75
N ILE A 160 14.84 4.13 13.69
CA ILE A 160 14.14 3.63 12.49
C ILE A 160 14.57 2.19 12.22
N TYR A 161 13.62 1.27 12.25
CA TYR A 161 13.84 -0.16 12.09
C TYR A 161 12.97 -0.74 10.99
N LEU A 162 13.56 -1.62 10.19
CA LEU A 162 12.85 -2.55 9.31
C LEU A 162 12.65 -3.86 10.05
N ILE A 163 11.44 -4.37 10.07
CA ILE A 163 11.03 -5.59 10.79
C ILE A 163 10.60 -6.63 9.77
N LYS A 164 11.13 -7.84 9.86
CA LYS A 164 10.68 -8.95 9.00
C LYS A 164 9.26 -9.36 9.39
N ALA A 165 8.31 -9.29 8.45
CA ALA A 165 6.88 -9.46 8.68
C ALA A 165 6.22 -10.22 7.53
N LYS A 166 6.72 -11.43 7.24
CA LYS A 166 6.25 -12.31 6.17
C LYS A 166 4.74 -12.59 6.29
N GLY A 167 4.09 -12.79 5.16
CA GLY A 167 2.71 -13.27 5.07
C GLY A 167 1.95 -12.67 3.91
N HIS A 168 1.69 -11.37 3.90
CA HIS A 168 1.07 -10.67 2.77
C HIS A 168 1.86 -10.90 1.47
N THR A 169 3.18 -10.68 1.53
CA THR A 169 4.13 -11.28 0.59
C THR A 169 5.18 -12.07 1.36
N ASN A 170 5.97 -12.89 0.65
CA ASN A 170 7.04 -13.66 1.26
C ASN A 170 8.14 -12.78 1.86
N GLY A 171 8.34 -11.59 1.32
CA GLY A 171 9.32 -10.63 1.80
C GLY A 171 8.73 -9.39 2.47
N ASN A 172 7.45 -9.41 2.84
CA ASN A 172 6.83 -8.26 3.50
C ASN A 172 7.56 -7.84 4.77
N SER A 173 7.61 -6.53 5.00
CA SER A 173 8.28 -5.87 6.12
C SER A 173 7.42 -4.77 6.72
N ILE A 174 7.64 -4.47 7.99
CA ILE A 174 7.06 -3.32 8.71
C ILE A 174 8.19 -2.33 8.99
N ILE A 175 7.90 -1.04 8.94
CA ILE A 175 8.81 -0.01 9.41
C ILE A 175 8.30 0.52 10.75
N ILE A 176 9.14 0.51 11.77
CA ILE A 176 8.86 1.10 13.08
C ILE A 176 9.76 2.32 13.27
N VAL A 177 9.14 3.45 13.62
CA VAL A 177 9.83 4.70 13.94
C VAL A 177 9.57 5.05 15.39
N GLU A 178 10.64 5.09 16.19
CA GLU A 178 10.61 5.57 17.58
C GLU A 178 10.76 7.09 17.60
N ASN A 179 9.73 7.78 18.04
CA ASN A 179 9.77 9.25 18.12
C ASN A 179 8.86 9.79 19.22
N ASP A 180 9.38 10.69 20.06
CA ASP A 180 8.66 11.37 21.14
C ASP A 180 7.96 10.39 22.13
N GLY A 181 8.59 9.23 22.40
CA GLY A 181 8.05 8.22 23.31
C GLY A 181 6.91 7.37 22.72
N LEU A 182 6.65 7.50 21.42
CA LEU A 182 5.68 6.71 20.67
C LEU A 182 6.39 5.84 19.63
N PHE A 183 5.74 4.75 19.27
CA PHE A 183 6.11 3.90 18.13
C PHE A 183 5.14 4.18 16.97
N TYR A 184 5.67 4.63 15.83
CA TYR A 184 4.90 4.77 14.61
C TYR A 184 5.13 3.53 13.76
N MET A 185 4.09 2.71 13.62
CA MET A 185 4.15 1.48 12.83
C MET A 185 3.60 1.73 11.43
N LEU A 186 4.49 1.89 10.47
CA LEU A 186 4.18 2.04 9.04
C LEU A 186 4.19 0.63 8.44
N HIS A 187 3.02 -0.01 8.41
CA HIS A 187 2.95 -1.47 8.31
C HIS A 187 2.63 -2.01 6.90
N GLY A 188 2.48 -1.11 5.90
CA GLY A 188 2.06 -1.54 4.56
C GLY A 188 0.70 -2.25 4.64
N ASP A 189 0.70 -3.54 4.30
CA ASP A 189 -0.50 -4.35 4.08
C ASP A 189 -0.70 -5.48 5.10
N ILE A 190 -0.23 -5.28 6.34
CA ILE A 190 -0.52 -6.26 7.42
C ILE A 190 -2.03 -6.35 7.65
N THR A 191 -2.72 -5.19 7.64
CA THR A 191 -4.17 -5.09 7.57
C THR A 191 -4.55 -3.98 6.60
N TYR A 192 -5.70 -4.10 5.95
CA TYR A 192 -6.22 -3.05 5.05
C TYR A 192 -6.99 -1.97 5.80
N VAL A 193 -7.51 -2.28 6.99
CA VAL A 193 -8.26 -1.38 7.86
C VAL A 193 -7.93 -1.68 9.32
N ASP A 194 -8.10 -0.70 10.22
CA ASP A 194 -7.83 -0.88 11.65
C ASP A 194 -8.79 -1.90 12.28
N GLU A 195 -10.02 -2.02 11.76
CA GLU A 195 -11.01 -3.00 12.22
C GLU A 195 -10.50 -4.44 12.11
N ALA A 196 -9.73 -4.77 11.07
CA ALA A 196 -9.14 -6.10 10.93
C ALA A 196 -8.10 -6.38 12.03
N LEU A 197 -7.35 -5.34 12.48
CA LEU A 197 -6.48 -5.45 13.64
C LEU A 197 -7.28 -5.66 14.92
N TYR A 198 -8.35 -4.88 15.15
CA TYR A 198 -9.19 -5.02 16.34
C TYR A 198 -9.84 -6.39 16.42
N GLU A 199 -10.40 -6.88 15.33
CA GLU A 199 -11.09 -8.17 15.25
C GLU A 199 -10.14 -9.37 15.07
N ASN A 200 -8.84 -9.12 14.96
CA ASN A 200 -7.81 -10.14 14.75
C ASN A 200 -8.05 -10.98 13.49
N LYS A 201 -8.33 -10.33 12.35
CA LYS A 201 -8.68 -10.97 11.09
C LYS A 201 -7.64 -10.70 10.00
N GLN A 202 -7.53 -11.67 9.09
CA GLN A 202 -6.65 -11.59 7.92
C GLN A 202 -7.43 -11.23 6.66
N SER A 203 -6.84 -10.42 5.79
CA SER A 203 -7.36 -10.19 4.44
C SER A 203 -7.23 -11.45 3.58
N VAL A 204 -7.92 -11.44 2.43
CA VAL A 204 -7.82 -12.53 1.45
C VAL A 204 -6.52 -12.48 0.63
N VAL A 205 -5.69 -11.46 0.82
CA VAL A 205 -4.43 -11.26 0.07
C VAL A 205 -3.23 -11.68 0.91
N PHE A 206 -2.64 -12.80 0.56
CA PHE A 206 -1.43 -13.34 1.20
C PHE A 206 -0.71 -14.33 0.29
N ASP A 207 0.62 -14.38 0.38
CA ASP A 207 1.45 -15.44 -0.19
C ASP A 207 1.50 -16.67 0.76
N ASP A 208 1.43 -16.41 2.09
CA ASP A 208 1.61 -17.43 3.13
C ASP A 208 0.69 -17.10 4.33
N LEU A 209 -0.48 -17.74 4.38
CA LEU A 209 -1.48 -17.48 5.42
C LEU A 209 -0.99 -17.81 6.85
N PRO A 210 -0.33 -18.93 7.12
CA PRO A 210 0.26 -19.20 8.44
C PRO A 210 1.24 -18.12 8.88
N ALA A 211 2.11 -17.63 7.98
CA ALA A 211 3.04 -16.56 8.30
C ALA A 211 2.32 -15.21 8.50
N ALA A 212 1.29 -14.91 7.71
CA ALA A 212 0.45 -13.73 7.89
C ALA A 212 -0.22 -13.74 9.27
N ARG A 213 -0.73 -14.90 9.70
CA ARG A 213 -1.31 -15.08 11.04
C ARG A 213 -0.30 -14.81 12.13
N GLU A 214 0.89 -15.42 12.05
CA GLU A 214 1.96 -15.20 13.02
C GLU A 214 2.37 -13.71 13.07
N THR A 215 2.50 -13.07 11.92
CA THR A 215 2.83 -11.64 11.83
C THR A 215 1.75 -10.78 12.51
N LEU A 216 0.47 -11.01 12.25
CA LEU A 216 -0.61 -10.24 12.87
C LEU A 216 -0.67 -10.46 14.38
N ASP A 217 -0.44 -11.69 14.87
CA ASP A 217 -0.37 -11.98 16.31
C ASP A 217 0.77 -11.20 16.98
N ARG A 218 1.94 -11.13 16.34
CA ARG A 218 3.07 -10.32 16.82
C ARG A 218 2.76 -8.82 16.80
N VAL A 219 2.12 -8.33 15.76
CA VAL A 219 1.69 -6.91 15.69
C VAL A 219 0.73 -6.60 16.82
N ARG A 220 -0.26 -7.44 17.07
CA ARG A 220 -1.23 -7.28 18.18
C ARG A 220 -0.55 -7.29 19.54
N GLU A 221 0.37 -8.22 19.77
CA GLU A 221 1.19 -8.27 21.00
C GLU A 221 2.04 -7.00 21.14
N PHE A 222 2.65 -6.51 20.06
CA PHE A 222 3.47 -5.30 20.09
C PHE A 222 2.64 -4.08 20.49
N VAL A 223 1.50 -3.85 19.83
CA VAL A 223 0.65 -2.67 20.11
C VAL A 223 -0.01 -2.72 21.48
N SER A 224 -0.25 -3.92 22.04
CA SER A 224 -0.75 -4.08 23.41
C SER A 224 0.29 -3.71 24.47
N ASN A 225 1.58 -3.82 24.14
CA ASN A 225 2.65 -3.57 25.11
C ASN A 225 3.40 -2.26 24.88
N ASN A 226 3.15 -1.58 23.76
CA ASN A 226 3.88 -0.37 23.37
C ASN A 226 2.92 0.69 22.83
N PRO A 227 3.07 1.98 23.23
CA PRO A 227 2.20 3.05 22.75
C PRO A 227 2.43 3.30 21.26
N THR A 228 1.59 2.67 20.41
CA THR A 228 1.79 2.59 18.96
C THR A 228 0.76 3.41 18.20
N VAL A 229 1.22 4.26 17.29
CA VAL A 229 0.42 4.91 16.25
C VAL A 229 0.43 3.98 15.03
N TYR A 230 -0.73 3.41 14.71
CA TYR A 230 -0.88 2.41 13.66
C TYR A 230 -1.19 3.09 12.31
N CYS A 231 -0.33 2.93 11.33
CA CYS A 231 -0.33 3.69 10.08
C CYS A 231 -0.36 2.75 8.87
N GLY A 232 -1.56 2.43 8.39
CA GLY A 232 -1.77 1.62 7.19
C GLY A 232 -1.76 2.42 5.90
N THR A 233 -1.58 1.72 4.78
CA THR A 233 -1.55 2.31 3.42
C THR A 233 -2.94 2.48 2.83
N HIS A 234 -3.88 1.59 3.14
CA HIS A 234 -5.14 1.40 2.41
C HIS A 234 -6.36 2.07 3.04
N THR A 235 -6.23 2.72 4.18
CA THR A 235 -7.35 3.34 4.89
C THR A 235 -7.01 4.75 5.36
N PRO A 236 -7.97 5.70 5.31
CA PRO A 236 -7.80 7.03 5.90
C PRO A 236 -7.39 7.00 7.37
N GLN A 237 -7.77 5.95 8.12
CA GLN A 237 -7.37 5.77 9.52
C GLN A 237 -5.85 5.87 9.70
N GLY A 238 -5.05 5.36 8.74
CA GLY A 238 -3.59 5.40 8.82
C GLY A 238 -3.03 6.82 8.96
N TYR A 239 -3.46 7.77 8.12
CA TYR A 239 -3.02 9.15 8.25
C TYR A 239 -3.79 9.94 9.33
N GLU A 240 -5.06 9.60 9.61
CA GLU A 240 -5.82 10.19 10.72
C GLU A 240 -5.18 9.84 12.06
N ASN A 241 -4.72 8.60 12.26
CA ASN A 241 -3.96 8.19 13.44
C ASN A 241 -2.64 8.93 13.56
N LEU A 242 -1.91 9.06 12.43
CA LEU A 242 -0.64 9.80 12.39
C LEU A 242 -0.82 11.27 12.80
N GLU A 243 -1.78 11.97 12.19
CA GLU A 243 -2.03 13.39 12.41
C GLU A 243 -2.50 13.68 13.85
N ALA A 244 -3.33 12.79 14.40
CA ALA A 244 -3.81 12.87 15.78
C ALA A 244 -2.82 12.31 16.81
N LYS A 245 -1.71 11.68 16.39
CA LYS A 245 -0.83 10.87 17.25
C LYS A 245 -1.65 9.87 18.09
N ARG A 246 -2.65 9.27 17.47
CA ARG A 246 -3.58 8.36 18.15
C ARG A 246 -2.90 7.02 18.40
N VAL A 247 -2.74 6.70 19.68
CA VAL A 247 -2.27 5.37 20.09
C VAL A 247 -3.42 4.38 19.89
N ILE A 248 -3.14 3.27 19.18
CA ILE A 248 -4.12 2.20 19.01
C ILE A 248 -4.35 1.48 20.34
N ASP A 249 -5.61 1.20 20.64
CA ASP A 249 -6.02 0.48 21.86
C ASP A 249 -6.94 -0.66 21.44
N LEU A 250 -6.47 -1.90 21.61
CA LEU A 250 -7.22 -3.09 21.19
C LEU A 250 -8.45 -3.36 22.07
N ASP A 251 -8.47 -2.84 23.29
CA ASP A 251 -9.57 -3.00 24.23
C ASP A 251 -10.65 -1.93 24.07
N ASN A 252 -10.27 -0.76 23.49
CA ASN A 252 -11.16 0.37 23.25
C ASN A 252 -11.05 0.83 21.77
N PRO A 253 -11.58 0.05 20.82
CA PRO A 253 -11.48 0.38 19.41
C PRO A 253 -12.19 1.69 19.07
N VAL A 254 -11.60 2.44 18.13
CA VAL A 254 -12.27 3.61 17.56
C VAL A 254 -13.50 3.15 16.78
N PRO A 255 -14.67 3.82 16.94
CA PRO A 255 -15.87 3.45 16.20
C PRO A 255 -15.63 3.45 14.69
N THR A 256 -16.06 2.38 14.03
CA THR A 256 -15.95 2.23 12.58
C THR A 256 -16.80 3.26 11.85
N VAL A 257 -16.21 3.90 10.87
CA VAL A 257 -16.90 4.75 9.89
C VAL A 257 -16.88 4.04 8.54
N LEU A 258 -18.06 3.61 8.09
CA LEU A 258 -18.19 2.92 6.80
C LEU A 258 -18.09 3.88 5.62
N ALA A 259 -17.72 3.35 4.45
CA ALA A 259 -17.76 4.09 3.21
C ALA A 259 -19.21 4.25 2.74
N GLU A 260 -19.58 5.48 2.36
CA GLU A 260 -20.82 5.76 1.63
C GLU A 260 -20.48 5.76 0.13
N VAL A 261 -21.07 4.85 -0.63
CA VAL A 261 -20.75 4.66 -2.05
C VAL A 261 -22.00 4.80 -2.90
N ASP A 262 -22.00 5.77 -3.79
CA ASP A 262 -23.04 5.93 -4.82
C ASP A 262 -22.52 5.43 -6.18
N PHE A 263 -22.87 4.18 -6.51
CA PHE A 263 -22.48 3.57 -7.78
C PHE A 263 -23.16 4.20 -9.01
N SER A 264 -24.24 4.97 -8.84
CA SER A 264 -24.94 5.61 -9.96
C SER A 264 -24.09 6.71 -10.63
N GLU A 265 -23.14 7.29 -9.89
CA GLU A 265 -22.20 8.29 -10.38
C GLU A 265 -20.91 7.67 -10.98
N MET A 266 -20.69 6.38 -10.77
CA MET A 266 -19.50 5.66 -11.24
C MET A 266 -19.77 5.12 -12.64
N LYS A 267 -19.35 5.85 -13.67
CA LYS A 267 -19.51 5.44 -15.06
C LYS A 267 -18.16 5.01 -15.63
N ALA A 268 -18.16 3.86 -16.28
CA ALA A 268 -17.01 3.41 -17.05
C ALA A 268 -16.62 4.48 -18.09
N THR A 269 -15.36 4.87 -18.11
CA THR A 269 -14.83 5.85 -19.06
C THR A 269 -14.72 5.28 -20.47
N GLY A 270 -14.91 3.98 -20.65
CA GLY A 270 -14.60 3.23 -21.86
C GLY A 270 -13.10 3.06 -22.11
N LYS A 271 -12.28 3.54 -21.17
CA LYS A 271 -10.82 3.37 -21.23
C LYS A 271 -10.39 2.02 -20.71
N TYR A 272 -9.26 1.53 -21.22
CA TYR A 272 -8.64 0.28 -20.80
C TYR A 272 -7.15 0.46 -20.56
N VAL A 273 -6.61 -0.21 -19.58
CA VAL A 273 -5.21 -0.07 -19.16
C VAL A 273 -4.47 -1.38 -19.25
N CYS A 274 -3.33 -1.32 -19.86
CA CYS A 274 -2.39 -2.43 -19.88
C CYS A 274 -1.77 -2.64 -18.51
N SER A 275 -2.06 -3.75 -17.85
CA SER A 275 -1.51 -4.13 -16.54
C SER A 275 0.01 -4.34 -16.53
N ILE A 276 0.63 -4.46 -17.72
CA ILE A 276 2.08 -4.69 -17.85
C ILE A 276 2.87 -3.38 -17.93
N CYS A 277 2.35 -2.36 -18.65
CA CYS A 277 3.13 -1.14 -18.91
C CYS A 277 2.41 0.17 -18.63
N GLY A 278 1.17 0.12 -18.12
CA GLY A 278 0.38 1.30 -17.82
C GLY A 278 -0.10 2.09 -19.06
N TYR A 279 0.01 1.54 -20.29
CA TYR A 279 -0.56 2.20 -21.46
C TYR A 279 -2.08 2.27 -21.35
N VAL A 280 -2.64 3.46 -21.52
CA VAL A 280 -4.08 3.70 -21.50
C VAL A 280 -4.60 3.71 -22.94
N TYR A 281 -5.55 2.84 -23.24
CA TYR A 281 -6.37 2.94 -24.43
C TYR A 281 -7.54 3.88 -24.11
N ASP A 282 -7.61 5.00 -24.80
CA ASP A 282 -8.73 5.93 -24.69
C ASP A 282 -9.50 5.95 -26.02
N PRO A 283 -10.79 5.54 -26.03
CA PRO A 283 -11.60 5.62 -27.24
C PRO A 283 -11.58 6.99 -27.92
N ALA A 284 -11.47 8.07 -27.14
CA ALA A 284 -11.43 9.43 -27.69
C ALA A 284 -10.16 9.71 -28.54
N GLU A 285 -9.08 8.98 -28.30
CA GLU A 285 -7.83 9.05 -29.08
C GLU A 285 -7.81 8.07 -30.26
N HIS A 286 -8.86 7.25 -30.39
CA HIS A 286 -9.00 6.18 -31.39
C HIS A 286 -10.32 6.28 -32.17
N ASP A 287 -10.71 7.48 -32.60
CA ASP A 287 -11.91 7.78 -33.39
C ASP A 287 -13.22 7.26 -32.76
N GLY A 288 -13.25 7.11 -31.43
CA GLY A 288 -14.40 6.63 -30.68
C GLY A 288 -14.56 5.10 -30.68
N ALA A 289 -13.59 4.35 -31.19
CA ALA A 289 -13.64 2.88 -31.19
C ALA A 289 -13.60 2.34 -29.75
N ALA A 290 -14.55 1.46 -29.40
CA ALA A 290 -14.51 0.81 -28.10
C ALA A 290 -13.38 -0.22 -28.06
N PHE A 291 -12.77 -0.41 -26.89
CA PHE A 291 -11.67 -1.39 -26.71
C PHE A 291 -12.10 -2.81 -27.03
N GLU A 292 -13.34 -3.14 -26.70
CA GLU A 292 -13.97 -4.44 -26.95
C GLU A 292 -14.03 -4.76 -28.44
N ASP A 293 -14.26 -3.74 -29.27
CA ASP A 293 -14.39 -3.87 -30.73
C ASP A 293 -13.06 -4.00 -31.46
N LEU A 294 -11.93 -3.83 -30.76
CA LEU A 294 -10.61 -4.03 -31.36
C LEU A 294 -10.41 -5.49 -31.77
N PRO A 295 -9.67 -5.76 -32.86
CA PRO A 295 -9.35 -7.12 -33.29
C PRO A 295 -8.72 -7.95 -32.18
N ASP A 296 -8.99 -9.27 -32.15
CA ASP A 296 -8.45 -10.18 -31.13
C ASP A 296 -6.92 -10.25 -31.12
N ASP A 297 -6.30 -10.00 -32.26
CA ASP A 297 -4.84 -9.95 -32.43
C ASP A 297 -4.23 -8.56 -32.16
N TRP A 298 -5.04 -7.59 -31.73
CA TRP A 298 -4.55 -6.27 -31.37
C TRP A 298 -3.52 -6.35 -30.23
N LYS A 299 -2.49 -5.54 -30.33
CA LYS A 299 -1.39 -5.50 -29.37
C LYS A 299 -1.20 -4.11 -28.79
N CYS A 300 -0.86 -4.05 -27.52
CA CYS A 300 -0.47 -2.84 -26.86
C CYS A 300 0.59 -2.09 -27.68
N PRO A 301 0.39 -0.81 -28.05
CA PRO A 301 1.39 -0.05 -28.82
C PRO A 301 2.74 0.07 -28.09
N ARG A 302 2.70 0.10 -26.74
CA ARG A 302 3.88 0.30 -25.90
C ARG A 302 4.67 -0.97 -25.64
N CYS A 303 4.01 -2.05 -25.19
CA CYS A 303 4.71 -3.27 -24.74
C CYS A 303 4.40 -4.53 -25.59
N LYS A 304 3.56 -4.40 -26.62
CA LYS A 304 3.17 -5.47 -27.56
C LYS A 304 2.40 -6.63 -26.93
N GLN A 305 1.92 -6.53 -25.70
CA GLN A 305 1.07 -7.51 -25.05
C GLN A 305 -0.35 -7.51 -25.64
N GLY A 306 -1.06 -8.63 -25.49
CA GLY A 306 -2.41 -8.80 -26.00
C GLY A 306 -3.49 -8.07 -25.19
N LYS A 307 -4.72 -8.08 -25.73
CA LYS A 307 -5.91 -7.52 -25.07
C LYS A 307 -6.17 -8.12 -23.68
N ASP A 308 -5.79 -9.38 -23.47
CA ASP A 308 -5.93 -10.12 -22.21
C ASP A 308 -5.14 -9.50 -21.03
N LYS A 309 -4.28 -8.54 -21.30
CA LYS A 309 -3.51 -7.77 -20.29
C LYS A 309 -4.12 -6.41 -20.00
N PHE A 310 -5.30 -6.11 -20.50
CA PHE A 310 -5.95 -4.82 -20.28
C PHE A 310 -7.16 -4.97 -19.35
N ASN A 311 -7.25 -4.04 -18.41
CA ASN A 311 -8.37 -3.91 -17.48
C ASN A 311 -9.16 -2.64 -17.79
N PRO A 312 -10.51 -2.62 -17.60
CA PRO A 312 -11.29 -1.38 -17.64
C PRO A 312 -10.76 -0.34 -16.67
N ALA A 313 -10.85 0.94 -17.06
CA ALA A 313 -10.42 2.10 -16.28
C ALA A 313 -11.53 3.13 -16.12
#